data_4c707f82d2c0a93604f96dc5118b536c
#
_entry.id   4c707f82d2c0a93604f96dc5118b536c
#
_cell.length_a   1.000
_cell.length_b   1.000
_cell.length_c   1.000
_cell.angle_alpha   90.00
_cell.angle_beta   90.00
_cell.angle_gamma   90.00
#
_symmetry.space_group_name_H-M   'P 1'
#
loop_
_entity.id
_entity.type
_entity.pdbx_description
1 polymer ?
#
loop_
_entity_poly.entity_id
_entity_poly.type
_entity_poly.pdbx_seq_one_letter_code
_entity_poly.pdbx_strand_id
1 'polypeptide(L)'
;MTILVIADHDNASIKAVTLNAVAAAQVLNAVGGGDVHVLVAGHDAQAAADAAAKIAGVTKVLLADAPQLADGLAENVEATVMNVANGYAHIVAPATAYGKNIAPRIAAKLDVAQISEITAVISADTFERPIYAGNAIATVQSGDPVKVITVRATGFDPVASEGGGATVEKIEVAADAGKSRFVSREVTKLDRPELTSANIIVSGGRGLGSGENYTKVLEPLADKLQAALGASRAAVDAGYVPNDYQVGQTGKIVAPQLYIAVGISG
;
A
#
# COMPACT_ATOMS: atom_id res chain seq x y z
N MET A 1 6.80 23.62 1.08
CA MET A 1 6.33 22.49 0.25
C MET A 1 5.56 21.56 1.18
N THR A 2 4.62 20.76 0.69
CA THR A 2 3.80 19.88 1.52
C THR A 2 3.66 18.53 0.82
N ILE A 3 3.57 17.46 1.58
CA ILE A 3 3.46 16.08 1.11
C ILE A 3 2.05 15.59 1.39
N LEU A 4 1.36 15.03 0.39
CA LEU A 4 0.07 14.38 0.54
C LEU A 4 0.26 12.87 0.48
N VAL A 5 -0.09 12.15 1.52
CA VAL A 5 -0.16 10.69 1.53
C VAL A 5 -1.61 10.26 1.33
N ILE A 6 -1.88 9.49 0.28
CA ILE A 6 -3.21 8.88 0.06
C ILE A 6 -3.26 7.60 0.90
N ALA A 7 -4.13 7.56 1.89
CA ALA A 7 -4.29 6.42 2.77
C ALA A 7 -4.96 5.23 2.06
N ASP A 8 -4.43 4.03 2.25
CA ASP A 8 -5.14 2.79 1.98
C ASP A 8 -5.86 2.36 3.27
N HIS A 9 -7.18 2.22 3.22
CA HIS A 9 -8.05 1.99 4.37
C HIS A 9 -9.29 1.18 3.95
N ASP A 10 -10.12 0.80 4.91
CA ASP A 10 -11.38 0.08 4.71
C ASP A 10 -12.61 0.87 5.17
N ASN A 11 -12.50 2.20 5.23
CA ASN A 11 -13.43 3.19 5.80
C ASN A 11 -13.47 3.19 7.34
N ALA A 12 -13.17 2.10 8.00
CA ALA A 12 -13.17 2.00 9.47
C ALA A 12 -11.76 2.08 10.07
N SER A 13 -10.77 1.54 9.38
CA SER A 13 -9.38 1.44 9.86
C SER A 13 -8.36 1.76 8.78
N ILE A 14 -7.18 2.21 9.21
CA ILE A 14 -6.02 2.42 8.34
C ILE A 14 -5.26 1.10 8.16
N LYS A 15 -4.96 0.74 6.93
CA LYS A 15 -4.13 -0.44 6.64
C LYS A 15 -2.65 -0.17 6.95
N ALA A 16 -1.96 -1.20 7.43
CA ALA A 16 -0.56 -1.13 7.83
C ALA A 16 0.37 -0.52 6.76
N VAL A 17 0.10 -0.79 5.48
CA VAL A 17 0.89 -0.25 4.35
C VAL A 17 0.85 1.28 4.26
N THR A 18 -0.18 1.94 4.81
CA THR A 18 -0.23 3.40 4.92
C THR A 18 0.84 3.92 5.87
N LEU A 19 1.15 3.19 6.95
CA LEU A 19 2.22 3.56 7.89
C LEU A 19 3.60 3.54 7.22
N ASN A 20 3.84 2.62 6.29
CA ASN A 20 5.07 2.59 5.49
C ASN A 20 5.14 3.77 4.50
N ALA A 21 4.00 4.15 3.91
CA ALA A 21 3.94 5.32 3.03
C ALA A 21 4.17 6.64 3.81
N VAL A 22 3.63 6.73 5.03
CA VAL A 22 3.91 7.87 5.94
C VAL A 22 5.39 7.88 6.34
N ALA A 23 6.01 6.71 6.59
CA ALA A 23 7.45 6.64 6.86
C ALA A 23 8.29 7.23 5.71
N ALA A 24 7.99 6.87 4.47
CA ALA A 24 8.64 7.46 3.29
C ALA A 24 8.41 8.98 3.20
N ALA A 25 7.18 9.44 3.52
CA ALA A 25 6.87 10.86 3.56
C ALA A 25 7.62 11.60 4.67
N GLN A 26 7.90 10.98 5.81
CA GLN A 26 8.74 11.58 6.86
C GLN A 26 10.21 11.69 6.43
N VAL A 27 10.74 10.71 5.71
CA VAL A 27 12.09 10.83 5.11
C VAL A 27 12.11 11.99 4.10
N LEU A 28 11.07 12.13 3.26
CA LEU A 28 10.90 13.28 2.37
C LEU A 28 10.87 14.62 3.12
N ASN A 29 10.13 14.69 4.24
CA ASN A 29 10.09 15.89 5.09
C ASN A 29 11.51 16.25 5.57
N ALA A 30 12.27 15.27 6.06
CA ALA A 30 13.64 15.47 6.56
C ALA A 30 14.62 16.03 5.50
N VAL A 31 14.38 15.76 4.21
CA VAL A 31 15.18 16.28 3.09
C VAL A 31 14.55 17.49 2.40
N GLY A 32 13.63 18.19 3.07
CA GLY A 32 13.04 19.44 2.60
C GLY A 32 11.72 19.32 1.84
N GLY A 33 11.06 18.15 1.88
CA GLY A 33 9.77 17.92 1.23
C GLY A 33 8.59 18.63 1.89
N GLY A 34 8.71 19.02 3.17
CA GLY A 34 7.68 19.74 3.93
C GLY A 34 6.73 18.85 4.72
N ASP A 35 5.72 19.45 5.35
CA ASP A 35 4.79 18.77 6.26
C ASP A 35 4.04 17.61 5.61
N VAL A 36 3.73 16.59 6.42
CA VAL A 36 3.03 15.40 5.98
C VAL A 36 1.54 15.49 6.30
N HIS A 37 0.73 15.53 5.26
CA HIS A 37 -0.71 15.44 5.34
C HIS A 37 -1.19 14.07 4.84
N VAL A 38 -2.28 13.56 5.41
CA VAL A 38 -2.89 12.29 5.00
C VAL A 38 -4.28 12.55 4.45
N LEU A 39 -4.58 12.03 3.27
CA LEU A 39 -5.93 12.03 2.70
C LEU A 39 -6.61 10.68 3.00
N VAL A 40 -7.76 10.75 3.64
CA VAL A 40 -8.69 9.63 3.80
C VAL A 40 -9.90 9.91 2.91
N ALA A 41 -10.06 9.14 1.83
CA ALA A 41 -11.12 9.30 0.85
C ALA A 41 -12.03 8.06 0.87
N GLY A 42 -13.22 8.18 1.46
CA GLY A 42 -14.12 7.07 1.71
C GLY A 42 -15.58 7.50 1.92
N HIS A 43 -16.36 6.60 2.50
CA HIS A 43 -17.72 6.87 2.94
C HIS A 43 -17.90 6.33 4.36
N ASP A 44 -18.51 7.16 5.22
CA ASP A 44 -18.55 6.93 6.67
C ASP A 44 -17.14 6.68 7.25
N ALA A 45 -16.14 7.40 6.71
CA ALA A 45 -14.71 7.15 6.95
C ALA A 45 -14.12 7.98 8.10
N GLN A 46 -14.95 8.56 8.99
CA GLN A 46 -14.48 9.36 10.13
C GLN A 46 -13.55 8.54 11.05
N ALA A 47 -13.87 7.27 11.31
CA ALA A 47 -13.03 6.41 12.16
C ALA A 47 -11.64 6.18 11.59
N ALA A 48 -11.54 5.99 10.27
CA ALA A 48 -10.24 5.89 9.59
C ALA A 48 -9.46 7.23 9.63
N ALA A 49 -10.16 8.37 9.51
CA ALA A 49 -9.53 9.69 9.63
C ALA A 49 -9.01 9.96 11.06
N ASP A 50 -9.79 9.57 12.08
CA ASP A 50 -9.37 9.70 13.48
C ASP A 50 -8.16 8.79 13.79
N ALA A 51 -8.10 7.60 13.19
CA ALA A 51 -6.93 6.72 13.27
C ALA A 51 -5.72 7.33 12.55
N ALA A 52 -5.91 7.89 11.36
CA ALA A 52 -4.84 8.59 10.63
C ALA A 52 -4.27 9.79 11.40
N ALA A 53 -5.12 10.52 12.14
CA ALA A 53 -4.71 11.67 12.95
C ALA A 53 -3.78 11.30 14.11
N LYS A 54 -3.81 10.04 14.56
CA LYS A 54 -2.94 9.54 15.63
C LYS A 54 -1.58 9.04 15.13
N ILE A 55 -1.39 8.90 13.82
CA ILE A 55 -0.12 8.42 13.25
C ILE A 55 0.99 9.41 13.56
N ALA A 56 2.10 8.91 14.09
CA ALA A 56 3.26 9.73 14.42
C ALA A 56 3.78 10.49 13.19
N GLY A 57 4.00 11.81 13.33
CA GLY A 57 4.56 12.68 12.29
C GLY A 57 3.58 13.18 11.23
N VAL A 58 2.30 12.80 11.31
CA VAL A 58 1.24 13.40 10.51
C VAL A 58 0.84 14.74 11.15
N THR A 59 0.75 15.80 10.35
CA THR A 59 0.41 17.14 10.84
C THR A 59 -1.04 17.53 10.53
N LYS A 60 -1.63 16.95 9.51
CA LYS A 60 -3.02 17.20 9.11
C LYS A 60 -3.60 15.97 8.42
N VAL A 61 -4.90 15.72 8.65
CA VAL A 61 -5.69 14.74 7.91
C VAL A 61 -6.77 15.46 7.12
N LEU A 62 -6.84 15.19 5.83
CA LEU A 62 -7.93 15.61 4.96
C LEU A 62 -8.95 14.48 4.87
N LEU A 63 -10.19 14.72 5.25
CA LEU A 63 -11.28 13.76 5.15
C LEU A 63 -12.19 14.14 3.98
N ALA A 64 -12.19 13.29 2.96
CA ALA A 64 -13.14 13.30 1.86
C ALA A 64 -14.17 12.19 2.10
N ASP A 65 -15.36 12.55 2.56
CA ASP A 65 -16.39 11.59 2.98
C ASP A 65 -17.64 11.76 2.16
N ALA A 66 -17.91 10.80 1.25
CA ALA A 66 -19.13 10.81 0.42
C ALA A 66 -19.43 9.42 -0.19
N PRO A 67 -20.70 9.12 -0.50
CA PRO A 67 -21.13 7.79 -0.98
C PRO A 67 -20.35 7.29 -2.21
N GLN A 68 -20.00 8.16 -3.15
CA GLN A 68 -19.25 7.78 -4.37
C GLN A 68 -17.80 7.33 -4.08
N LEU A 69 -17.29 7.50 -2.87
CA LEU A 69 -15.97 7.06 -2.44
C LEU A 69 -16.00 5.74 -1.65
N ALA A 70 -17.18 5.17 -1.38
CA ALA A 70 -17.37 4.00 -0.51
C ALA A 70 -16.49 2.81 -0.89
N ASP A 71 -16.33 2.53 -2.17
CA ASP A 71 -15.61 1.38 -2.71
C ASP A 71 -14.23 1.74 -3.27
N GLY A 72 -13.78 2.98 -3.10
CA GLY A 72 -12.46 3.44 -3.52
C GLY A 72 -12.25 3.37 -5.03
N LEU A 73 -13.29 3.63 -5.84
CA LEU A 73 -13.17 3.69 -7.29
C LEU A 73 -12.13 4.75 -7.68
N ALA A 74 -11.13 4.33 -8.45
CA ALA A 74 -9.96 5.16 -8.71
C ALA A 74 -10.28 6.48 -9.42
N GLU A 75 -11.32 6.51 -10.26
CA GLU A 75 -11.79 7.70 -10.96
C GLU A 75 -12.31 8.77 -9.98
N ASN A 76 -13.03 8.34 -8.95
CA ASN A 76 -13.63 9.24 -7.97
C ASN A 76 -12.58 9.72 -6.95
N VAL A 77 -11.67 8.83 -6.56
CA VAL A 77 -10.54 9.20 -5.67
C VAL A 77 -9.58 10.15 -6.38
N GLU A 78 -9.20 9.86 -7.63
CA GLU A 78 -8.34 10.74 -8.44
C GLU A 78 -8.98 12.14 -8.56
N ALA A 79 -10.25 12.23 -8.95
CA ALA A 79 -10.93 13.50 -9.09
C ALA A 79 -10.96 14.30 -7.77
N THR A 80 -11.12 13.60 -6.63
CA THR A 80 -11.09 14.23 -5.30
C THR A 80 -9.68 14.72 -4.94
N VAL A 81 -8.64 13.94 -5.24
CA VAL A 81 -7.24 14.37 -5.06
C VAL A 81 -6.94 15.63 -5.86
N MET A 82 -7.46 15.73 -7.09
CA MET A 82 -7.23 16.91 -7.95
C MET A 82 -7.77 18.21 -7.36
N ASN A 83 -8.81 18.16 -6.50
CA ASN A 83 -9.34 19.36 -5.81
C ASN A 83 -8.31 19.98 -4.85
N VAL A 84 -7.36 19.19 -4.34
CA VAL A 84 -6.35 19.65 -3.37
C VAL A 84 -4.92 19.60 -3.90
N ALA A 85 -4.67 18.98 -5.06
CA ALA A 85 -3.34 18.68 -5.57
C ALA A 85 -2.42 19.90 -5.69
N ASN A 86 -2.96 21.06 -6.04
CA ASN A 86 -2.19 22.32 -6.20
C ASN A 86 -1.47 22.78 -4.93
N GLY A 87 -1.81 22.27 -3.75
CA GLY A 87 -1.16 22.57 -2.48
C GLY A 87 0.06 21.68 -2.17
N TYR A 88 0.38 20.70 -3.02
CA TYR A 88 1.34 19.65 -2.72
C TYR A 88 2.44 19.53 -3.76
N ALA A 89 3.68 19.41 -3.30
CA ALA A 89 4.84 19.12 -4.15
C ALA A 89 5.07 17.60 -4.33
N HIS A 90 4.55 16.80 -3.39
CA HIS A 90 4.63 15.35 -3.44
C HIS A 90 3.27 14.74 -3.14
N ILE A 91 2.85 13.80 -3.97
CA ILE A 91 1.64 12.98 -3.78
C ILE A 91 2.11 11.54 -3.70
N VAL A 92 1.92 10.92 -2.53
CA VAL A 92 2.47 9.63 -2.16
C VAL A 92 1.33 8.64 -1.92
N ALA A 93 1.44 7.43 -2.46
CA ALA A 93 0.50 6.34 -2.18
C ALA A 93 1.27 5.05 -1.88
N PRO A 94 0.77 4.13 -1.05
CA PRO A 94 1.36 2.80 -0.94
C PRO A 94 1.23 2.05 -2.27
N ALA A 95 2.23 1.24 -2.62
CA ALA A 95 2.26 0.47 -3.87
C ALA A 95 1.36 -0.80 -3.80
N THR A 96 0.15 -0.65 -3.27
CA THR A 96 -0.92 -1.65 -3.28
C THR A 96 -1.71 -1.60 -4.60
N ALA A 97 -2.61 -2.55 -4.82
CA ALA A 97 -3.53 -2.51 -5.97
C ALA A 97 -4.33 -1.19 -6.00
N TYR A 98 -4.72 -0.67 -4.81
CA TYR A 98 -5.40 0.61 -4.67
C TYR A 98 -4.52 1.78 -5.13
N GLY A 99 -3.32 1.94 -4.53
CA GLY A 99 -2.42 3.04 -4.89
C GLY A 99 -1.91 2.96 -6.33
N LYS A 100 -1.62 1.76 -6.83
CA LYS A 100 -1.20 1.53 -8.24
C LYS A 100 -2.28 1.84 -9.26
N ASN A 101 -3.55 1.80 -8.87
CA ASN A 101 -4.66 2.20 -9.75
C ASN A 101 -4.89 3.72 -9.75
N ILE A 102 -4.65 4.40 -8.63
CA ILE A 102 -4.93 5.83 -8.47
C ILE A 102 -3.76 6.69 -8.93
N ALA A 103 -2.53 6.38 -8.51
CA ALA A 103 -1.36 7.22 -8.74
C ALA A 103 -1.10 7.54 -10.23
N PRO A 104 -1.16 6.59 -11.18
CA PRO A 104 -0.92 6.91 -12.59
C PRO A 104 -2.00 7.81 -13.19
N ARG A 105 -3.23 7.79 -12.66
CA ARG A 105 -4.32 8.67 -13.07
C ARG A 105 -4.04 10.11 -12.62
N ILE A 106 -3.59 10.28 -11.38
CA ILE A 106 -3.18 11.59 -10.83
C ILE A 106 -2.01 12.14 -11.64
N ALA A 107 -0.97 11.33 -11.90
CA ALA A 107 0.20 11.73 -12.67
C ALA A 107 -0.20 12.22 -14.09
N ALA A 108 -1.07 11.45 -14.76
CA ALA A 108 -1.58 11.81 -16.08
C ALA A 108 -2.41 13.12 -16.06
N LYS A 109 -3.18 13.37 -15.00
CA LYS A 109 -3.95 14.61 -14.86
C LYS A 109 -3.10 15.84 -14.59
N LEU A 110 -1.99 15.65 -13.89
CA LEU A 110 -1.02 16.70 -13.59
C LEU A 110 0.01 16.89 -14.72
N ASP A 111 -0.02 16.03 -15.76
CA ASP A 111 0.96 15.98 -16.86
C ASP A 111 2.40 15.82 -16.33
N VAL A 112 2.59 14.89 -15.38
CA VAL A 112 3.89 14.57 -14.77
C VAL A 112 4.18 13.06 -14.82
N ALA A 113 5.45 12.69 -14.67
CA ALA A 113 5.84 11.30 -14.57
C ALA A 113 5.51 10.72 -13.18
N GLN A 114 5.09 9.43 -13.14
CA GLN A 114 4.98 8.69 -11.89
C GLN A 114 6.30 8.02 -11.54
N ILE A 115 6.73 8.11 -10.27
CA ILE A 115 7.87 7.38 -9.72
C ILE A 115 7.33 6.16 -8.96
N SER A 116 7.47 4.98 -9.56
CA SER A 116 6.82 3.76 -9.04
C SER A 116 7.70 2.98 -8.09
N GLU A 117 7.09 2.52 -6.98
CA GLU A 117 7.66 1.53 -6.06
C GLU A 117 9.02 1.94 -5.47
N ILE A 118 9.15 3.17 -4.99
CA ILE A 118 10.37 3.62 -4.35
C ILE A 118 10.72 2.77 -3.12
N THR A 119 12.00 2.54 -2.91
CA THR A 119 12.57 1.84 -1.74
C THR A 119 13.49 2.73 -0.91
N ALA A 120 13.90 3.89 -1.44
CA ALA A 120 14.63 4.92 -0.70
C ALA A 120 14.34 6.32 -1.24
N VAL A 121 14.51 7.31 -0.38
CA VAL A 121 14.48 8.74 -0.69
C VAL A 121 15.89 9.28 -0.48
N ILE A 122 16.49 9.84 -1.53
CA ILE A 122 17.84 10.43 -1.49
C ILE A 122 17.76 11.95 -1.29
N SER A 123 16.81 12.58 -1.99
CA SER A 123 16.52 14.02 -1.85
C SER A 123 15.03 14.26 -2.15
N ALA A 124 14.58 15.51 -2.12
CA ALA A 124 13.20 15.86 -2.43
C ALA A 124 12.76 15.52 -3.87
N ASP A 125 13.70 15.26 -4.77
CA ASP A 125 13.45 14.96 -6.19
C ASP A 125 14.12 13.66 -6.68
N THR A 126 14.90 12.97 -5.82
CA THR A 126 15.73 11.82 -6.20
C THR A 126 15.41 10.61 -5.31
N PHE A 127 15.16 9.48 -5.95
CA PHE A 127 14.64 8.27 -5.32
C PHE A 127 15.34 7.02 -5.85
N GLU A 128 15.36 5.95 -5.05
CA GLU A 128 15.74 4.63 -5.53
C GLU A 128 14.52 3.74 -5.72
N ARG A 129 14.55 2.95 -6.78
CA ARG A 129 13.51 1.96 -7.07
C ARG A 129 14.10 0.71 -7.72
N PRO A 130 13.57 -0.48 -7.42
CA PRO A 130 13.99 -1.70 -8.10
C PRO A 130 13.43 -1.75 -9.53
N ILE A 131 14.28 -2.28 -10.42
CA ILE A 131 13.94 -2.60 -11.80
C ILE A 131 14.37 -4.03 -12.11
N TYR A 132 13.94 -4.59 -13.23
CA TYR A 132 14.23 -5.98 -13.61
C TYR A 132 13.90 -6.99 -12.48
N ALA A 133 12.68 -6.89 -11.95
CA ALA A 133 12.20 -7.73 -10.83
C ALA A 133 13.10 -7.68 -9.57
N GLY A 134 13.78 -6.56 -9.33
CA GLY A 134 14.67 -6.35 -8.18
C GLY A 134 16.12 -6.72 -8.40
N ASN A 135 16.50 -7.18 -9.59
CA ASN A 135 17.92 -7.49 -9.91
C ASN A 135 18.80 -6.25 -10.03
N ALA A 136 18.20 -5.07 -10.20
CA ALA A 136 18.91 -3.81 -10.21
C ALA A 136 18.11 -2.75 -9.44
N ILE A 137 18.82 -1.81 -8.83
CA ILE A 137 18.26 -0.61 -8.21
C ILE A 137 18.61 0.58 -9.10
N ALA A 138 17.60 1.30 -9.53
CA ALA A 138 17.78 2.53 -10.30
C ALA A 138 17.63 3.74 -9.37
N THR A 139 18.58 4.65 -9.39
CA THR A 139 18.42 6.00 -8.84
C THR A 139 17.80 6.88 -9.92
N VAL A 140 16.63 7.43 -9.62
CA VAL A 140 15.87 8.27 -10.56
C VAL A 140 15.68 9.66 -9.98
N GLN A 141 15.81 10.69 -10.82
CA GLN A 141 15.55 12.08 -10.46
C GLN A 141 14.40 12.62 -11.33
N SER A 142 13.44 13.31 -10.72
CA SER A 142 12.33 13.96 -11.42
C SER A 142 12.50 15.47 -11.40
N GLY A 143 12.46 16.07 -12.60
CA GLY A 143 12.39 17.53 -12.76
C GLY A 143 10.97 18.10 -12.69
N ASP A 144 9.95 17.25 -12.53
CA ASP A 144 8.55 17.69 -12.52
C ASP A 144 8.22 18.57 -11.31
N PRO A 145 7.28 19.53 -11.42
CA PRO A 145 6.90 20.40 -10.31
C PRO A 145 6.22 19.62 -9.17
N VAL A 146 5.46 18.55 -9.48
CA VAL A 146 4.82 17.67 -8.52
C VAL A 146 5.34 16.25 -8.75
N LYS A 147 5.79 15.57 -7.68
CA LYS A 147 6.24 14.18 -7.73
C LYS A 147 5.09 13.27 -7.31
N VAL A 148 4.60 12.43 -8.22
CA VAL A 148 3.60 11.40 -7.91
C VAL A 148 4.34 10.08 -7.68
N ILE A 149 4.22 9.54 -6.48
CA ILE A 149 5.11 8.47 -5.99
C ILE A 149 4.27 7.30 -5.45
N THR A 150 4.63 6.07 -5.81
CA THR A 150 4.16 4.91 -5.06
C THR A 150 5.29 4.31 -4.24
N VAL A 151 5.00 3.94 -2.99
CA VAL A 151 5.97 3.47 -1.99
C VAL A 151 5.88 1.96 -1.86
N ARG A 152 6.99 1.25 -2.02
CA ARG A 152 7.09 -0.17 -1.71
C ARG A 152 7.10 -0.34 -0.20
N ALA A 153 6.09 -0.99 0.37
CA ALA A 153 5.94 -1.13 1.82
C ALA A 153 7.17 -1.78 2.48
N THR A 154 7.80 -2.77 1.81
CA THR A 154 8.98 -3.46 2.32
C THR A 154 10.28 -2.65 2.26
N GLY A 155 10.27 -1.45 1.70
CA GLY A 155 11.41 -0.54 1.65
C GLY A 155 11.51 0.44 2.82
N PHE A 156 10.45 0.56 3.61
CA PHE A 156 10.39 1.51 4.73
C PHE A 156 9.73 0.84 5.93
N ASP A 157 10.34 0.93 7.10
CA ASP A 157 9.73 0.46 8.34
C ASP A 157 8.50 1.33 8.68
N PRO A 158 7.39 0.72 9.13
CA PRO A 158 6.19 1.47 9.43
C PRO A 158 6.42 2.43 10.61
N VAL A 159 5.87 3.64 10.51
CA VAL A 159 5.82 4.56 11.65
C VAL A 159 4.86 4.04 12.72
N ALA A 160 4.99 4.55 13.94
CA ALA A 160 4.03 4.25 15.01
C ALA A 160 2.62 4.74 14.62
N SER A 161 1.63 3.88 14.80
CA SER A 161 0.21 4.19 14.55
C SER A 161 -0.40 5.15 15.59
N GLU A 162 0.33 5.38 16.68
CA GLU A 162 -0.05 6.26 17.78
C GLU A 162 1.08 7.27 18.06
N GLY A 163 0.78 8.34 18.79
CA GLY A 163 1.73 9.38 19.16
C GLY A 163 1.61 10.66 18.33
N GLY A 164 0.76 10.67 17.31
CA GLY A 164 0.37 11.88 16.57
C GLY A 164 -0.82 12.60 17.21
N GLY A 165 -1.10 13.79 16.72
CA GLY A 165 -2.21 14.65 17.17
C GLY A 165 -2.65 15.59 16.05
N ALA A 166 -2.75 15.06 14.83
CA ALA A 166 -3.13 15.85 13.67
C ALA A 166 -4.58 16.32 13.74
N THR A 167 -4.86 17.49 13.16
CA THR A 167 -6.24 17.97 12.98
C THR A 167 -6.88 17.28 11.78
N VAL A 168 -8.16 16.90 11.92
CA VAL A 168 -8.96 16.39 10.82
C VAL A 168 -9.76 17.53 10.20
N GLU A 169 -9.57 17.76 8.91
CA GLU A 169 -10.26 18.78 8.12
C GLU A 169 -11.11 18.09 7.04
N LYS A 170 -12.40 18.40 7.01
CA LYS A 170 -13.27 17.91 5.92
C LYS A 170 -13.02 18.74 4.67
N ILE A 171 -12.87 18.06 3.54
CA ILE A 171 -12.67 18.69 2.25
C ILE A 171 -13.84 18.40 1.30
N GLU A 172 -13.96 19.24 0.27
CA GLU A 172 -14.94 19.02 -0.78
C GLU A 172 -14.58 17.77 -1.61
N VAL A 173 -15.60 16.94 -1.82
CA VAL A 173 -15.48 15.72 -2.63
C VAL A 173 -15.90 16.02 -4.06
N ALA A 174 -15.15 15.50 -5.02
CA ALA A 174 -15.54 15.60 -6.43
C ALA A 174 -16.85 14.85 -6.72
N ALA A 175 -17.60 15.32 -7.69
CA ALA A 175 -18.78 14.61 -8.17
C ALA A 175 -18.41 13.21 -8.70
N ASP A 176 -19.36 12.28 -8.64
CA ASP A 176 -19.17 10.94 -9.21
C ASP A 176 -18.79 11.03 -10.70
N ALA A 177 -17.68 10.42 -11.06
CA ALA A 177 -17.18 10.41 -12.44
C ALA A 177 -18.09 9.62 -13.41
N GLY A 178 -18.93 8.72 -12.90
CA GLY A 178 -19.89 7.92 -13.67
C GLY A 178 -19.25 6.97 -14.69
N LYS A 179 -17.95 6.68 -14.58
CA LYS A 179 -17.20 5.87 -15.56
C LYS A 179 -17.20 4.39 -15.21
N SER A 180 -17.25 4.08 -13.93
CA SER A 180 -17.30 2.72 -13.41
C SER A 180 -18.27 2.64 -12.25
N ARG A 181 -18.70 1.43 -11.91
CA ARG A 181 -19.53 1.15 -10.75
C ARG A 181 -19.04 -0.07 -10.03
N PHE A 182 -19.14 -0.05 -8.72
CA PHE A 182 -18.90 -1.25 -7.92
C PHE A 182 -20.04 -2.27 -8.15
N VAL A 183 -19.68 -3.53 -8.32
CA VAL A 183 -20.67 -4.62 -8.51
C VAL A 183 -20.67 -5.54 -7.30
N SER A 184 -19.50 -6.08 -6.95
CA SER A 184 -19.37 -6.97 -5.79
C SER A 184 -17.90 -7.13 -5.41
N ARG A 185 -17.68 -7.57 -4.18
CA ARG A 185 -16.35 -7.94 -3.66
C ARG A 185 -16.45 -9.28 -2.97
N GLU A 186 -15.62 -10.22 -3.40
CA GLU A 186 -15.39 -11.45 -2.66
C GLU A 186 -14.13 -11.28 -1.82
N VAL A 187 -14.28 -11.39 -0.51
CA VAL A 187 -13.16 -11.28 0.44
C VAL A 187 -13.02 -12.60 1.15
N THR A 188 -11.91 -13.27 0.93
CA THR A 188 -11.55 -14.45 1.72
C THR A 188 -11.20 -13.99 3.14
N LYS A 189 -12.03 -14.36 4.12
CA LYS A 189 -11.67 -14.18 5.52
C LYS A 189 -10.60 -15.20 5.86
N LEU A 190 -9.40 -14.73 6.10
CA LEU A 190 -8.29 -15.54 6.61
C LEU A 190 -8.31 -15.46 8.14
N ASP A 191 -8.30 -16.60 8.80
CA ASP A 191 -8.12 -16.69 10.27
C ASP A 191 -6.65 -16.44 10.67
N ARG A 192 -5.78 -16.14 9.71
CA ARG A 192 -4.33 -15.92 9.87
C ARG A 192 -3.94 -14.52 9.43
N PRO A 193 -2.76 -14.02 9.89
CA PRO A 193 -2.23 -12.73 9.45
C PRO A 193 -2.14 -12.65 7.92
N GLU A 194 -2.35 -11.45 7.38
CA GLU A 194 -2.14 -11.20 5.95
C GLU A 194 -0.66 -11.33 5.57
N LEU A 195 -0.36 -11.93 4.42
CA LEU A 195 1.00 -12.13 3.92
C LEU A 195 1.83 -10.85 3.85
N THR A 196 1.22 -9.74 3.48
CA THR A 196 1.93 -8.46 3.29
C THR A 196 2.35 -7.79 4.59
N SER A 197 1.76 -8.17 5.72
CA SER A 197 2.02 -7.58 7.05
C SER A 197 2.51 -8.60 8.09
N ALA A 198 2.59 -9.89 7.71
CA ALA A 198 2.97 -10.95 8.64
C ALA A 198 4.45 -10.89 9.02
N ASN A 199 4.74 -11.02 10.33
CA ASN A 199 6.10 -11.14 10.84
C ASN A 199 6.73 -12.52 10.58
N ILE A 200 5.90 -13.55 10.50
CA ILE A 200 6.33 -14.92 10.23
C ILE A 200 5.52 -15.46 9.07
N ILE A 201 6.20 -16.05 8.09
CA ILE A 201 5.56 -16.70 6.93
C ILE A 201 6.06 -18.13 6.81
N VAL A 202 5.13 -19.06 6.64
CA VAL A 202 5.41 -20.45 6.24
C VAL A 202 4.91 -20.62 4.81
N SER A 203 5.81 -20.91 3.88
CA SER A 203 5.49 -20.94 2.46
C SER A 203 5.80 -22.30 1.84
N GLY A 204 4.86 -22.81 1.05
CA GLY A 204 4.96 -24.11 0.38
C GLY A 204 5.26 -24.02 -1.10
N GLY A 205 6.09 -24.92 -1.56
CA GLY A 205 6.39 -25.10 -2.98
C GLY A 205 5.80 -26.36 -3.59
N ARG A 206 6.03 -26.53 -4.89
CA ARG A 206 5.57 -27.69 -5.64
C ARG A 206 6.14 -29.03 -5.11
N GLY A 207 7.27 -29.00 -4.39
CA GLY A 207 7.89 -30.16 -3.76
C GLY A 207 7.02 -30.84 -2.70
N LEU A 208 5.95 -30.19 -2.21
CA LEU A 208 4.96 -30.81 -1.32
C LEU A 208 4.09 -31.88 -2.04
N GLY A 209 4.02 -31.86 -3.37
CA GLY A 209 3.39 -32.88 -4.20
C GLY A 209 1.89 -32.75 -4.38
N SER A 210 1.16 -32.15 -3.43
CA SER A 210 -0.31 -31.94 -3.53
C SER A 210 -0.80 -30.84 -2.60
N GLY A 211 -2.02 -30.33 -2.84
CA GLY A 211 -2.71 -29.41 -1.95
C GLY A 211 -3.06 -30.04 -0.60
N GLU A 212 -3.38 -31.34 -0.57
CA GLU A 212 -3.61 -32.06 0.68
C GLU A 212 -2.35 -32.08 1.57
N ASN A 213 -1.19 -32.38 0.98
CA ASN A 213 0.09 -32.33 1.69
C ASN A 213 0.43 -30.90 2.14
N TYR A 214 0.12 -29.89 1.31
CA TYR A 214 0.30 -28.49 1.67
C TYR A 214 -0.44 -28.21 2.98
N THR A 215 -1.72 -28.46 3.05
CA THR A 215 -2.54 -28.28 4.25
C THR A 215 -2.03 -29.12 5.43
N LYS A 216 -1.82 -30.41 5.24
CA LYS A 216 -1.43 -31.34 6.31
C LYS A 216 -0.09 -31.01 6.96
N VAL A 217 0.87 -30.49 6.18
CA VAL A 217 2.23 -30.22 6.67
C VAL A 217 2.36 -28.78 7.17
N LEU A 218 1.82 -27.79 6.42
CA LEU A 218 2.12 -26.39 6.71
C LEU A 218 1.12 -25.74 7.67
N GLU A 219 -0.16 -26.08 7.62
CA GLU A 219 -1.15 -25.43 8.48
C GLU A 219 -0.87 -25.64 9.97
N PRO A 220 -0.56 -26.88 10.47
CA PRO A 220 -0.25 -27.07 11.87
C PRO A 220 0.98 -26.29 12.35
N LEU A 221 1.97 -26.10 11.45
CA LEU A 221 3.16 -25.31 11.75
C LEU A 221 2.82 -23.82 11.79
N ALA A 222 2.06 -23.34 10.80
CA ALA A 222 1.63 -21.96 10.73
C ALA A 222 0.77 -21.56 11.92
N ASP A 223 -0.14 -22.44 12.37
CA ASP A 223 -1.00 -22.23 13.54
C ASP A 223 -0.18 -22.07 14.81
N LYS A 224 0.79 -22.96 15.03
CA LYS A 224 1.68 -22.88 16.20
C LYS A 224 2.54 -21.63 16.23
N LEU A 225 2.94 -21.11 15.06
CA LEU A 225 3.78 -19.92 14.94
C LEU A 225 2.95 -18.64 14.77
N GLN A 226 1.63 -18.73 14.68
CA GLN A 226 0.75 -17.62 14.28
C GLN A 226 1.23 -16.96 13.00
N ALA A 227 1.69 -17.77 12.05
CA ALA A 227 2.29 -17.35 10.79
C ALA A 227 1.25 -17.22 9.68
N ALA A 228 1.53 -16.34 8.72
CA ALA A 228 0.82 -16.36 7.45
C ALA A 228 1.25 -17.56 6.60
N LEU A 229 0.36 -18.06 5.77
CA LEU A 229 0.65 -19.09 4.79
C LEU A 229 0.92 -18.47 3.41
N GLY A 230 2.03 -18.87 2.81
CA GLY A 230 2.43 -18.45 1.48
C GLY A 230 2.68 -19.64 0.55
N ALA A 231 2.78 -19.37 -0.75
CA ALA A 231 3.08 -20.38 -1.74
C ALA A 231 3.95 -19.84 -2.87
N SER A 232 4.75 -20.72 -3.46
CA SER A 232 5.43 -20.38 -4.71
C SER A 232 4.42 -20.35 -5.87
N ARG A 233 4.73 -19.60 -6.93
CA ARG A 233 3.94 -19.58 -8.15
C ARG A 233 3.68 -21.00 -8.67
N ALA A 234 4.67 -21.88 -8.67
CA ALA A 234 4.54 -23.24 -9.15
C ALA A 234 3.54 -24.09 -8.33
N ALA A 235 3.37 -23.81 -7.03
CA ALA A 235 2.37 -24.46 -6.20
C ALA A 235 0.95 -23.93 -6.49
N VAL A 236 0.82 -22.62 -6.72
CA VAL A 236 -0.43 -21.99 -7.15
C VAL A 236 -0.86 -22.46 -8.52
N ASP A 237 0.05 -22.45 -9.50
CA ASP A 237 -0.23 -22.95 -10.87
C ASP A 237 -0.61 -24.44 -10.88
N ALA A 238 -0.10 -25.24 -9.93
CA ALA A 238 -0.48 -26.64 -9.72
C ALA A 238 -1.82 -26.81 -8.97
N GLY A 239 -2.47 -25.73 -8.55
CA GLY A 239 -3.76 -25.75 -7.86
C GLY A 239 -3.70 -26.21 -6.40
N TYR A 240 -2.53 -26.14 -5.74
CA TYR A 240 -2.42 -26.53 -4.33
C TYR A 240 -3.10 -25.55 -3.40
N VAL A 241 -3.04 -24.24 -3.72
CA VAL A 241 -3.66 -23.15 -2.99
C VAL A 241 -4.14 -22.05 -3.93
N PRO A 242 -5.07 -21.17 -3.49
CA PRO A 242 -5.51 -20.02 -4.27
C PRO A 242 -4.37 -19.02 -4.56
N ASN A 243 -4.58 -18.18 -5.58
CA ASN A 243 -3.61 -17.16 -6.01
C ASN A 243 -3.23 -16.16 -4.91
N ASP A 244 -4.12 -15.91 -3.96
CA ASP A 244 -3.88 -14.99 -2.83
C ASP A 244 -2.73 -15.41 -1.91
N TYR A 245 -2.31 -16.68 -1.99
CA TYR A 245 -1.17 -17.23 -1.25
C TYR A 245 0.16 -16.99 -1.98
N GLN A 246 0.15 -16.54 -3.25
CA GLN A 246 1.37 -16.42 -4.02
C GLN A 246 2.30 -15.34 -3.46
N VAL A 247 3.54 -15.72 -3.18
CA VAL A 247 4.65 -14.84 -2.79
C VAL A 247 5.64 -14.73 -3.94
N GLY A 248 6.07 -13.49 -4.20
CA GLY A 248 7.04 -13.20 -5.27
C GLY A 248 6.45 -13.25 -6.68
N GLN A 249 7.30 -13.03 -7.68
CA GLN A 249 6.90 -12.92 -9.08
C GLN A 249 5.79 -11.85 -9.28
N THR A 250 4.61 -12.28 -9.69
CA THR A 250 3.42 -11.43 -9.84
C THR A 250 2.51 -11.44 -8.60
N GLY A 251 2.91 -12.16 -7.55
CA GLY A 251 2.19 -12.28 -6.29
C GLY A 251 2.55 -11.18 -5.29
N LYS A 252 2.33 -11.47 -4.02
CA LYS A 252 2.57 -10.53 -2.93
C LYS A 252 4.07 -10.38 -2.65
N ILE A 253 4.51 -9.14 -2.39
CA ILE A 253 5.87 -8.83 -1.92
C ILE A 253 5.81 -8.82 -0.39
N VAL A 254 6.71 -9.57 0.25
CA VAL A 254 6.75 -9.75 1.69
C VAL A 254 8.14 -9.49 2.25
N ALA A 255 8.21 -9.03 3.49
CA ALA A 255 9.48 -8.84 4.23
C ALA A 255 9.29 -9.27 5.71
N PRO A 256 9.03 -10.56 5.97
CA PRO A 256 8.85 -11.04 7.32
C PRO A 256 10.19 -11.10 8.07
N GLN A 257 10.12 -11.14 9.41
CA GLN A 257 11.29 -11.42 10.25
C GLN A 257 11.77 -12.87 10.11
N LEU A 258 10.82 -13.80 9.84
CA LEU A 258 11.11 -15.21 9.59
C LEU A 258 10.30 -15.71 8.40
N TYR A 259 10.99 -16.29 7.42
CA TYR A 259 10.40 -16.95 6.27
C TYR A 259 10.83 -18.42 6.23
N ILE A 260 9.88 -19.33 6.40
CA ILE A 260 10.12 -20.79 6.34
C ILE A 260 9.66 -21.28 4.98
N ALA A 261 10.59 -21.69 4.13
CA ALA A 261 10.33 -22.24 2.80
C ALA A 261 10.38 -23.75 2.81
N VAL A 262 9.28 -24.40 2.41
CA VAL A 262 9.13 -25.88 2.42
C VAL A 262 8.82 -26.36 1.02
N GLY A 263 9.70 -27.20 0.45
CA GLY A 263 9.50 -27.76 -0.89
C GLY A 263 9.50 -26.71 -2.02
N ILE A 264 10.14 -25.58 -1.81
CA ILE A 264 10.38 -24.54 -2.81
C ILE A 264 11.76 -24.80 -3.42
N SER A 265 11.81 -24.90 -4.75
CA SER A 265 13.08 -24.90 -5.47
C SER A 265 13.64 -23.49 -5.49
N GLY A 266 14.82 -23.30 -4.99
CA GLY A 266 15.55 -22.03 -4.99
C GLY A 266 15.98 -21.58 -6.39
#